data_01aa60561c6d3cb4ebba9b9dd94bd41c
#
_entry.id   01aa60561c6d3cb4ebba9b9dd94bd41c
#
_cell.length_a   1.000
_cell.length_b   1.000
_cell.length_c   1.000
_cell.angle_alpha   90.00
_cell.angle_beta   90.00
_cell.angle_gamma   90.00
#
_symmetry.space_group_name_H-M   'P 1'
#
loop_
_entity.id
_entity.type
_entity.pdbx_description
1 polymer ?
#
loop_
_entity_poly.entity_id
_entity_poly.type
_entity_poly.pdbx_seq_one_letter_code
_entity_poly.pdbx_strand_id
1 'polypeptide(L)'
;MREKDYDYLGIIFKNHSSHLIYAKIFKEIFVVSYEKQNKVNHIEIKRQKGQIWLQLKDNPDTLAFNNTAIYFLGIGKELVDTTKPIRYEIYIHLSIEDEFCKEYCYLLPIVYNNGTIMYGTKKEISIKEMNKIYKDPKLLIEHFVN
;
A
#
# COMPACT_ATOMS: atom_id res chain seq x y z
N MET A 1 -11.72 -14.19 11.93
CA MET A 1 -10.75 -13.11 12.10
C MET A 1 -11.37 -11.97 12.87
N ARG A 2 -10.62 -11.35 13.73
CA ARG A 2 -11.16 -10.30 14.58
C ARG A 2 -10.88 -8.94 13.96
N GLU A 3 -11.92 -8.15 13.75
CA GLU A 3 -11.79 -6.80 13.20
C GLU A 3 -10.85 -5.91 14.03
N LYS A 4 -10.82 -6.11 15.34
CA LYS A 4 -9.96 -5.36 16.24
C LYS A 4 -8.45 -5.60 16.05
N ASP A 5 -8.07 -6.63 15.29
CA ASP A 5 -6.67 -6.94 15.02
C ASP A 5 -6.12 -6.17 13.81
N TYR A 6 -6.98 -5.41 13.13
CA TYR A 6 -6.63 -4.68 11.92
C TYR A 6 -7.17 -3.26 11.95
N ASP A 7 -6.38 -2.34 11.43
CA ASP A 7 -6.87 -1.02 11.05
C ASP A 7 -7.13 -1.02 9.55
N TYR A 8 -8.13 -0.27 9.11
CA TYR A 8 -8.56 -0.26 7.72
C TYR A 8 -8.29 1.08 7.06
N LEU A 9 -7.68 1.03 5.87
CA LEU A 9 -7.49 2.19 5.02
C LEU A 9 -8.42 2.11 3.84
N GLY A 10 -9.22 3.16 3.63
CA GLY A 10 -10.06 3.28 2.44
C GLY A 10 -9.25 3.86 1.29
N ILE A 11 -9.25 3.17 0.16
CA ILE A 11 -8.53 3.61 -1.04
C ILE A 11 -9.50 3.64 -2.21
N ILE A 12 -9.54 4.79 -2.88
CA ILE A 12 -10.43 5.01 -4.01
C ILE A 12 -9.63 4.88 -5.31
N PHE A 13 -10.12 4.03 -6.21
CA PHE A 13 -9.56 3.88 -7.53
C PHE A 13 -10.55 4.34 -8.58
N LYS A 14 -10.07 5.13 -9.51
CA LYS A 14 -10.83 5.50 -10.70
C LYS A 14 -10.05 5.11 -11.94
N ASN A 15 -10.70 4.41 -12.85
CA ASN A 15 -10.09 4.03 -14.11
C ASN A 15 -10.16 5.17 -15.11
N HIS A 16 -9.06 5.89 -15.31
CA HIS A 16 -8.95 6.97 -16.29
C HIS A 16 -8.51 6.47 -17.68
N SER A 17 -8.13 5.18 -17.79
CA SER A 17 -7.72 4.63 -19.06
C SER A 17 -8.92 4.34 -19.97
N SER A 18 -8.68 4.23 -21.26
CA SER A 18 -9.71 3.83 -22.22
C SER A 18 -9.99 2.32 -22.23
N HIS A 19 -9.32 1.57 -21.36
CA HIS A 19 -9.38 0.11 -21.33
C HIS A 19 -9.98 -0.38 -20.01
N LEU A 20 -10.56 -1.58 -20.07
CA LEU A 20 -10.95 -2.30 -18.88
C LEU A 20 -9.68 -2.70 -18.12
N ILE A 21 -9.69 -2.53 -16.81
CA ILE A 21 -8.59 -2.96 -15.96
C ILE A 21 -9.04 -4.07 -15.02
N TYR A 22 -8.12 -4.99 -14.76
CA TYR A 22 -8.31 -6.07 -13.80
C TYR A 22 -7.52 -5.74 -12.55
N ALA A 23 -8.23 -5.58 -11.47
CA ALA A 23 -7.61 -5.11 -10.25
C ALA A 23 -7.14 -6.27 -9.37
N LYS A 24 -5.96 -6.77 -9.62
CA LYS A 24 -5.24 -7.64 -8.66
C LYS A 24 -4.41 -6.77 -7.74
N ILE A 25 -5.06 -5.91 -6.99
CA ILE A 25 -4.51 -4.62 -6.59
C ILE A 25 -3.46 -4.69 -5.51
N PHE A 26 -3.76 -5.27 -4.37
CA PHE A 26 -2.84 -5.19 -3.23
C PHE A 26 -2.01 -6.46 -3.11
N LYS A 27 -0.78 -6.40 -3.59
CA LYS A 27 0.13 -7.54 -3.51
C LYS A 27 0.77 -7.66 -2.14
N GLU A 28 1.38 -6.58 -1.69
CA GLU A 28 2.09 -6.59 -0.42
C GLU A 28 2.17 -5.18 0.16
N ILE A 29 2.28 -5.11 1.46
CA ILE A 29 2.43 -3.88 2.22
C ILE A 29 3.77 -3.93 2.93
N PHE A 30 4.55 -2.86 2.78
CA PHE A 30 5.78 -2.66 3.52
C PHE A 30 5.54 -1.53 4.52
N VAL A 31 5.86 -1.76 5.78
CA VAL A 31 5.73 -0.73 6.81
C VAL A 31 7.11 -0.41 7.36
N VAL A 32 7.50 0.84 7.19
CA VAL A 32 8.74 1.38 7.73
C VAL A 32 8.39 2.16 8.98
N SER A 33 8.89 1.74 10.12
CA SER A 33 8.67 2.44 11.39
C SER A 33 9.93 3.18 11.82
N TYR A 34 9.73 4.41 12.30
CA TYR A 34 10.79 5.28 12.79
C TYR A 34 10.62 5.47 14.27
N GLU A 35 11.45 4.81 15.04
CA GLU A 35 11.45 4.89 16.49
C GLU A 35 12.77 5.45 16.99
N LYS A 36 12.69 6.37 17.93
CA LYS A 36 13.87 6.95 18.56
C LYS A 36 14.15 6.20 19.85
N GLN A 37 15.25 5.49 19.88
CA GLN A 37 15.72 4.79 21.07
C GLN A 37 17.08 5.31 21.49
N ASN A 38 17.24 5.71 22.74
CA ASN A 38 18.51 6.15 23.32
C ASN A 38 19.25 7.18 22.44
N LYS A 39 18.52 8.18 21.94
CA LYS A 39 19.00 9.23 21.03
C LYS A 39 19.46 8.74 19.65
N VAL A 40 19.24 7.47 19.33
CA VAL A 40 19.53 6.89 18.02
C VAL A 40 18.23 6.57 17.31
N ASN A 41 18.13 6.93 16.04
CA ASN A 41 16.98 6.56 15.23
C ASN A 41 17.05 5.06 14.92
N HIS A 42 16.00 4.35 15.28
CA HIS A 42 15.86 2.94 14.94
C HIS A 42 14.83 2.79 13.84
N ILE A 43 15.24 2.17 12.73
CA ILE A 43 14.38 1.95 11.58
C ILE A 43 14.11 0.45 11.45
N GLU A 44 12.85 0.09 11.39
CA GLU A 44 12.44 -1.28 11.22
C GLU A 44 11.48 -1.38 10.03
N ILE A 45 11.62 -2.44 9.23
CA ILE A 45 10.76 -2.68 8.08
C ILE A 45 10.06 -4.02 8.28
N LYS A 46 8.74 -3.99 8.28
CA LYS A 46 7.89 -5.19 8.36
C LYS A 46 7.06 -5.31 7.09
N ARG A 47 6.63 -6.53 6.79
CA ARG A 47 5.87 -6.85 5.59
C ARG A 47 4.59 -7.59 5.93
N GLN A 48 3.56 -7.36 5.12
CA GLN A 48 2.30 -8.07 5.20
C GLN A 48 1.73 -8.24 3.78
N LYS A 49 1.12 -9.38 3.50
CA LYS A 49 0.39 -9.55 2.24
C LYS A 49 -0.82 -8.64 2.21
N GLY A 50 -1.10 -8.08 1.04
CA GLY A 50 -2.27 -7.23 0.85
C GLY A 50 -3.55 -8.00 1.11
N GLN A 51 -4.47 -7.39 1.83
CA GLN A 51 -5.73 -8.02 2.22
C GLN A 51 -6.86 -7.02 2.08
N ILE A 52 -7.79 -7.35 1.19
CA ILE A 52 -8.98 -6.53 0.95
C ILE A 52 -10.13 -7.09 1.76
N TRP A 53 -10.72 -6.26 2.61
CA TRP A 53 -11.81 -6.67 3.48
C TRP A 53 -13.18 -6.36 2.95
N LEU A 54 -13.32 -5.24 2.25
CA LEU A 54 -14.58 -4.80 1.74
C LEU A 54 -14.38 -4.09 0.41
N GLN A 55 -15.23 -4.45 -0.54
CA GLN A 55 -15.28 -3.79 -1.84
C GLN A 55 -16.69 -3.29 -2.09
N LEU A 56 -16.81 -2.02 -2.45
CA LEU A 56 -18.08 -1.42 -2.81
C LEU A 56 -18.22 -1.41 -4.34
N LYS A 57 -18.33 -2.62 -4.92
CA LYS A 57 -18.47 -2.83 -6.34
C LYS A 57 -19.00 -4.23 -6.62
N ASP A 58 -19.87 -4.36 -7.61
CA ASP A 58 -20.51 -5.62 -7.97
C ASP A 58 -19.53 -6.65 -8.56
N ASN A 59 -18.56 -6.19 -9.33
CA ASN A 59 -17.51 -7.05 -9.90
C ASN A 59 -16.15 -6.59 -9.39
N PRO A 60 -15.59 -7.27 -8.36
CA PRO A 60 -14.35 -6.83 -7.73
C PRO A 60 -13.11 -6.96 -8.60
N ASP A 61 -13.14 -7.82 -9.61
CA ASP A 61 -11.95 -8.12 -10.40
C ASP A 61 -11.76 -7.20 -11.60
N THR A 62 -12.77 -6.39 -11.93
CA THR A 62 -12.72 -5.52 -13.11
C THR A 62 -13.18 -4.10 -12.80
N LEU A 63 -12.59 -3.15 -13.49
CA LEU A 63 -12.97 -1.75 -13.39
C LEU A 63 -13.01 -1.13 -14.79
N ALA A 64 -14.22 -0.82 -15.27
CA ALA A 64 -14.43 -0.22 -16.58
C ALA A 64 -13.99 1.24 -16.60
N PHE A 65 -13.82 1.77 -17.81
CA PHE A 65 -13.47 3.17 -18.03
C PHE A 65 -14.39 4.12 -17.26
N ASN A 66 -13.81 5.09 -16.61
CA ASN A 66 -14.47 6.12 -15.81
C ASN A 66 -15.24 5.61 -14.58
N ASN A 67 -15.19 4.33 -14.29
CA ASN A 67 -15.78 3.80 -13.08
C ASN A 67 -14.85 3.94 -11.88
N THR A 68 -15.45 3.96 -10.70
CA THR A 68 -14.75 4.10 -9.43
C THR A 68 -15.02 2.88 -8.56
N ALA A 69 -13.99 2.42 -7.89
CA ALA A 69 -14.11 1.37 -6.88
C ALA A 69 -13.46 1.84 -5.57
N ILE A 70 -14.03 1.42 -4.47
CA ILE A 70 -13.51 1.70 -3.13
C ILE A 70 -13.10 0.39 -2.49
N TYR A 71 -11.85 0.32 -2.05
CA TYR A 71 -11.30 -0.84 -1.37
C TYR A 71 -10.90 -0.47 0.05
N PHE A 72 -11.14 -1.38 0.98
CA PHE A 72 -10.67 -1.23 2.35
C PHE A 72 -9.55 -2.23 2.59
N LEU A 73 -8.36 -1.70 2.79
CA LEU A 73 -7.16 -2.47 3.04
C LEU A 73 -6.94 -2.63 4.53
N GLY A 74 -6.85 -3.87 5.00
CA GLY A 74 -6.54 -4.16 6.39
C GLY A 74 -5.05 -4.14 6.66
N ILE A 75 -4.63 -3.40 7.69
CA ILE A 75 -3.24 -3.38 8.17
C ILE A 75 -3.23 -3.92 9.59
N GLY A 76 -2.42 -4.96 9.83
CA GLY A 76 -2.28 -5.56 11.14
C GLY A 76 -1.78 -4.56 12.19
N LYS A 77 -2.37 -4.58 13.36
CA LYS A 77 -1.98 -3.67 14.44
C LYS A 77 -0.58 -3.90 14.96
N GLU A 78 -0.03 -5.08 14.74
CA GLU A 78 1.38 -5.34 15.03
C GLU A 78 2.33 -4.62 14.08
N LEU A 79 1.86 -4.19 12.90
CA LEU A 79 2.67 -3.43 11.95
C LEU A 79 2.61 -1.94 12.22
N VAL A 80 1.42 -1.44 12.51
CA VAL A 80 1.19 -0.03 12.80
C VAL A 80 0.45 0.07 14.12
N ASP A 81 1.16 0.42 15.16
CA ASP A 81 0.59 0.62 16.49
C ASP A 81 0.18 2.08 16.66
N THR A 82 -1.11 2.35 16.51
CA THR A 82 -1.64 3.71 16.58
C THR A 82 -1.62 4.31 17.97
N THR A 83 -1.32 3.51 19.00
CA THR A 83 -1.20 4.00 20.39
C THR A 83 0.17 4.61 20.68
N LYS A 84 1.15 4.36 19.82
CA LYS A 84 2.51 4.89 19.99
C LYS A 84 2.68 6.17 19.17
N PRO A 85 3.42 7.16 19.69
CA PRO A 85 3.74 8.39 18.94
C PRO A 85 4.90 8.15 17.97
N ILE A 86 4.79 7.17 17.10
CA ILE A 86 5.81 6.79 16.13
C ILE A 86 5.32 7.17 14.74
N ARG A 87 6.26 7.58 13.90
CA ARG A 87 6.00 7.77 12.48
C ARG A 87 6.12 6.44 11.76
N TYR A 88 5.12 6.12 10.95
CA TYR A 88 5.13 4.97 10.06
C TYR A 88 5.03 5.45 8.62
N GLU A 89 5.80 4.86 7.74
CA GLU A 89 5.63 5.03 6.31
C GLU A 89 5.19 3.70 5.74
N ILE A 90 4.03 3.71 5.10
CA ILE A 90 3.39 2.51 4.58
C ILE A 90 3.51 2.57 3.06
N TYR A 91 4.09 1.54 2.47
CA TYR A 91 4.23 1.43 1.02
C TYR A 91 3.42 0.25 0.54
N ILE A 92 2.43 0.55 -0.27
CA ILE A 92 1.52 -0.48 -0.80
C ILE A 92 1.92 -0.79 -2.23
N HIS A 93 2.28 -2.06 -2.47
CA HIS A 93 2.52 -2.54 -3.82
C HIS A 93 1.18 -2.82 -4.50
N LEU A 94 0.89 -2.04 -5.53
CA LEU A 94 -0.30 -2.19 -6.35
C LEU A 94 0.07 -2.84 -7.67
N SER A 95 -0.69 -3.86 -8.07
CA SER A 95 -0.57 -4.47 -9.39
C SER A 95 -1.89 -4.35 -10.12
N ILE A 96 -1.85 -3.78 -11.30
CA ILE A 96 -3.01 -3.57 -12.16
C ILE A 96 -2.70 -4.19 -13.51
N GLU A 97 -3.65 -4.94 -14.06
CA GLU A 97 -3.53 -5.55 -15.37
C GLU A 97 -4.63 -5.00 -16.27
N ASP A 98 -4.31 -4.67 -17.50
CA ASP A 98 -5.31 -4.24 -18.48
C ASP A 98 -5.90 -5.42 -19.25
N GLU A 99 -6.86 -5.15 -20.14
CA GLU A 99 -7.52 -6.20 -20.94
C GLU A 99 -6.58 -6.89 -21.94
N PHE A 100 -5.39 -6.33 -22.18
CA PHE A 100 -4.36 -6.89 -23.04
C PHE A 100 -3.29 -7.65 -22.26
N CYS A 101 -3.55 -7.97 -21.01
CA CYS A 101 -2.65 -8.66 -20.08
C CYS A 101 -1.36 -7.90 -19.77
N LYS A 102 -1.36 -6.59 -19.98
CA LYS A 102 -0.22 -5.76 -19.59
C LYS A 102 -0.33 -5.40 -18.11
N GLU A 103 0.73 -5.70 -17.37
CA GLU A 103 0.80 -5.40 -15.94
C GLU A 103 1.45 -4.05 -15.68
N TYR A 104 0.80 -3.28 -14.82
CA TYR A 104 1.31 -2.01 -14.33
C TYR A 104 1.56 -2.13 -12.83
N CYS A 105 2.73 -1.73 -12.41
CA CYS A 105 3.16 -1.83 -11.02
C CYS A 105 3.33 -0.44 -10.43
N TYR A 106 2.74 -0.22 -9.26
CA TYR A 106 2.81 1.06 -8.55
C TYR A 106 3.16 0.85 -7.09
N LEU A 107 3.81 1.84 -6.50
CA LEU A 107 3.91 1.98 -5.06
C LEU A 107 3.08 3.17 -4.61
N LEU A 108 2.21 2.95 -3.65
CA LEU A 108 1.42 4.00 -3.02
C LEU A 108 1.97 4.25 -1.62
N PRO A 109 2.59 5.42 -1.38
CA PRO A 109 3.08 5.76 -0.05
C PRO A 109 1.97 6.39 0.80
N ILE A 110 1.90 5.96 2.05
CA ILE A 110 0.99 6.53 3.04
C ILE A 110 1.81 6.80 4.29
N VAL A 111 1.71 8.00 4.82
CA VAL A 111 2.41 8.36 6.06
C VAL A 111 1.41 8.43 7.20
N TYR A 112 1.67 7.68 8.23
CA TYR A 112 0.97 7.76 9.50
C TYR A 112 1.89 8.41 10.53
N ASN A 113 1.50 9.55 11.05
CA ASN A 113 2.30 10.28 12.01
C ASN A 113 1.41 10.83 13.13
N ASN A 114 1.55 10.23 14.30
CA ASN A 114 0.87 10.68 15.53
C ASN A 114 -0.65 10.90 15.35
N GLY A 115 -1.32 9.92 14.76
CA GLY A 115 -2.77 9.94 14.54
C GLY A 115 -3.22 10.62 13.26
N THR A 116 -2.32 11.20 12.49
CA THR A 116 -2.63 11.83 11.21
C THR A 116 -2.19 10.94 10.06
N ILE A 117 -3.10 10.71 9.13
CA ILE A 117 -2.83 9.91 7.93
C ILE A 117 -2.73 10.84 6.72
N MET A 118 -1.63 10.72 5.98
CA MET A 118 -1.43 11.45 4.74
C MET A 118 -1.20 10.49 3.59
N TYR A 119 -2.03 10.57 2.57
CA TYR A 119 -1.90 9.77 1.35
C TYR A 119 -0.96 10.48 0.39
N GLY A 120 0.09 9.78 -0.02
CA GLY A 120 0.98 10.28 -1.05
C GLY A 120 0.49 9.94 -2.45
N THR A 121 1.22 10.41 -3.44
CA THR A 121 0.93 10.11 -4.85
C THR A 121 1.53 8.76 -5.21
N LYS A 122 0.75 7.92 -5.88
CA LYS A 122 1.25 6.65 -6.38
C LYS A 122 2.39 6.89 -7.38
N LYS A 123 3.40 6.04 -7.31
CA LYS A 123 4.56 6.09 -8.20
C LYS A 123 4.61 4.81 -9.03
N GLU A 124 4.67 4.95 -10.36
CA GLU A 124 4.89 3.82 -11.22
C GLU A 124 6.32 3.31 -11.05
N ILE A 125 6.47 2.01 -10.95
CA ILE A 125 7.76 1.36 -10.77
C ILE A 125 7.83 0.15 -11.70
N SER A 126 9.01 -0.12 -12.27
CA SER A 126 9.18 -1.29 -13.10
C SER A 126 9.09 -2.57 -12.26
N ILE A 127 8.68 -3.66 -12.90
CA ILE A 127 8.63 -4.97 -12.26
C ILE A 127 10.03 -5.37 -11.77
N LYS A 128 11.06 -5.04 -12.55
CA LYS A 128 12.45 -5.32 -12.18
C LYS A 128 12.86 -4.59 -10.89
N GLU A 129 12.52 -3.30 -10.77
CA GLU A 129 12.82 -2.54 -9.57
C GLU A 129 12.00 -3.03 -8.38
N MET A 130 10.74 -3.38 -8.61
CA MET A 130 9.90 -3.93 -7.54
C MET A 130 10.46 -5.25 -7.01
N ASN A 131 10.97 -6.10 -7.89
CA ASN A 131 11.62 -7.34 -7.48
C ASN A 131 12.86 -7.09 -6.63
N LYS A 132 13.62 -6.03 -6.92
CA LYS A 132 14.75 -5.64 -6.08
C LYS A 132 14.31 -5.23 -4.68
N ILE A 133 13.21 -4.49 -4.58
CA ILE A 133 12.62 -4.08 -3.30
C ILE A 133 12.16 -5.30 -2.49
N TYR A 134 11.58 -6.31 -3.15
CA TYR A 134 11.20 -7.55 -2.47
C TYR A 134 12.39 -8.28 -1.88
N LYS A 135 13.54 -8.22 -2.54
CA LYS A 135 14.78 -8.82 -2.04
C LYS A 135 15.45 -7.98 -0.95
N ASP A 136 15.39 -6.67 -1.08
CA ASP A 136 15.99 -5.74 -0.14
C ASP A 136 15.06 -4.54 0.10
N PRO A 137 14.13 -4.65 1.07
CA PRO A 137 13.19 -3.57 1.37
C PRO A 137 13.82 -2.25 1.82
N LYS A 138 15.10 -2.25 2.20
CA LYS A 138 15.81 -1.01 2.54
C LYS A 138 15.89 -0.04 1.36
N LEU A 139 15.74 -0.55 0.14
CA LEU A 139 15.68 0.29 -1.06
C LEU A 139 14.51 1.26 -1.03
N LEU A 140 13.42 0.95 -0.31
CA LEU A 140 12.31 1.88 -0.12
C LEU A 140 12.77 3.17 0.56
N ILE A 141 13.63 3.05 1.55
CA ILE A 141 14.14 4.20 2.30
C ILE A 141 15.01 5.07 1.40
N GLU A 142 15.84 4.47 0.57
CA GLU A 142 16.72 5.20 -0.33
C GLU A 142 15.96 5.97 -1.43
N HIS A 143 14.87 5.38 -1.94
CA HIS A 143 14.12 5.93 -3.07
C HIS A 143 12.99 6.88 -2.68
N PHE A 144 12.38 6.71 -1.51
CA PHE A 144 11.12 7.37 -1.18
C PHE A 144 11.14 8.23 0.07
N VAL A 145 12.15 8.11 0.92
CA VAL A 145 12.18 8.75 2.24
C VAL A 145 13.13 9.95 2.30
N ASN A 146 13.79 10.25 1.25
CA ASN A 146 14.72 11.38 1.21
C ASN A 146 14.00 12.71 1.10
#